data_c898989b65aad768fc800978248b9607
#
_entry.id   c898989b65aad768fc800978248b9607
#
_cell.length_a   1.000
_cell.length_b   1.000
_cell.length_c   1.000
_cell.angle_alpha   90.00
_cell.angle_beta   90.00
_cell.angle_gamma   90.00
#
_symmetry.space_group_name_H-M   'P 1'
#
loop_
_entity.id
_entity.type
_entity.pdbx_description
1 polymer ?
#
loop_
_entity_poly.entity_id
_entity_poly.type
_entity_poly.pdbx_seq_one_letter_code
_entity_poly.pdbx_strand_id
1 'polypeptide(L)'
;GRVTQGEIWLGQDRISGLSPEAMRHVRGRRIGAIFQDPLTSLNPLYSVGHQLIQTLLTHLPLSPHQARERAIALLEDTGIPAAAERFDHYPHQFSGGMRQRVVIALALAAEPELIIADEPTTALDVSIQAQIIELLVRVCKERQAAVLLITHDMGVIAEAADRVAVMYA
;
A
#
# COMPACT_ATOMS: atom_id res chain seq x y z
N GLY A 1 -6.27 16.18 -11.66
CA GLY A 1 -7.66 16.25 -12.08
C GLY A 1 -8.52 17.05 -11.10
N ARG A 2 -9.65 17.56 -11.55
CA ARG A 2 -10.61 18.29 -10.70
C ARG A 2 -11.95 17.57 -10.76
N VAL A 3 -12.55 17.29 -9.60
CA VAL A 3 -13.93 16.79 -9.54
C VAL A 3 -14.86 17.93 -9.97
N THR A 4 -15.57 17.74 -11.07
CA THR A 4 -16.49 18.75 -11.62
C THR A 4 -17.91 18.58 -11.13
N GLN A 5 -18.31 17.35 -10.80
CA GLN A 5 -19.62 16.99 -10.26
C GLN A 5 -19.49 15.75 -9.35
N GLY A 6 -20.46 15.57 -8.47
CA GLY A 6 -20.52 14.44 -7.56
C GLY A 6 -19.75 14.65 -6.26
N GLU A 7 -19.82 13.65 -5.40
CA GLU A 7 -19.21 13.65 -4.08
C GLU A 7 -18.43 12.35 -3.88
N ILE A 8 -17.35 12.42 -3.11
CA ILE A 8 -16.55 11.26 -2.71
C ILE A 8 -16.65 11.14 -1.19
N TRP A 9 -17.04 9.96 -0.75
CA TRP A 9 -17.18 9.62 0.66
C TRP A 9 -16.25 8.48 1.04
N LEU A 10 -15.64 8.57 2.23
CA LEU A 10 -14.90 7.48 2.84
C LEU A 10 -15.62 7.12 4.16
N GLY A 11 -16.28 5.98 4.16
CA GLY A 11 -17.22 5.65 5.22
C GLY A 11 -18.35 6.69 5.30
N GLN A 12 -18.45 7.39 6.41
CA GLN A 12 -19.45 8.45 6.62
C GLN A 12 -18.89 9.86 6.39
N ASP A 13 -17.61 10.00 6.06
CA ASP A 13 -16.95 11.29 5.89
C ASP A 13 -16.86 11.68 4.41
N ARG A 14 -17.40 12.85 4.09
CA ARG A 14 -17.20 13.42 2.75
C ARG A 14 -15.78 13.95 2.62
N ILE A 15 -15.02 13.36 1.73
CA ILE A 15 -13.64 13.76 1.44
C ILE A 15 -13.48 14.66 0.22
N SER A 16 -14.50 14.72 -0.64
CA SER A 16 -14.51 15.68 -1.76
C SER A 16 -14.69 17.10 -1.23
N GLY A 17 -13.81 18.01 -1.65
CA GLY A 17 -13.84 19.41 -1.22
C GLY A 17 -13.08 19.70 0.08
N LEU A 18 -12.38 18.73 0.66
CA LEU A 18 -11.45 18.98 1.75
C LEU A 18 -10.31 19.92 1.31
N SER A 19 -9.89 20.79 2.22
CA SER A 19 -8.68 21.59 2.01
C SER A 19 -7.45 20.68 1.84
N PRO A 20 -6.38 21.15 1.17
CA PRO A 20 -5.15 20.37 1.05
C PRO A 20 -4.60 19.92 2.41
N GLU A 21 -4.76 20.73 3.45
CA GLU A 21 -4.33 20.43 4.81
C GLU A 21 -5.16 19.30 5.43
N ALA A 22 -6.49 19.39 5.37
CA ALA A 22 -7.38 18.33 5.83
C ALA A 22 -7.16 17.01 5.06
N MET A 23 -6.92 17.09 3.75
CA MET A 23 -6.62 15.91 2.93
C MET A 23 -5.30 15.23 3.34
N ARG A 24 -4.32 15.95 3.88
CA ARG A 24 -3.08 15.35 4.40
C ARG A 24 -3.34 14.38 5.55
N HIS A 25 -4.35 14.63 6.38
CA HIS A 25 -4.74 13.72 7.46
C HIS A 25 -5.48 12.46 6.95
N VAL A 26 -6.06 12.53 5.76
CA VAL A 26 -6.71 11.37 5.12
C VAL A 26 -5.65 10.49 4.41
N ARG A 27 -4.75 11.14 3.69
CA ARG A 27 -3.68 10.44 2.95
C ARG A 27 -2.68 9.80 3.91
N GLY A 28 -2.36 8.54 3.64
CA GLY A 28 -1.45 7.75 4.44
C GLY A 28 -2.09 7.19 5.72
N ARG A 29 -2.96 7.94 6.41
CA ARG A 29 -3.61 7.48 7.65
C ARG A 29 -4.89 6.68 7.38
N ARG A 30 -5.77 7.15 6.49
CA ARG A 30 -7.05 6.49 6.17
C ARG A 30 -7.05 5.84 4.79
N ILE A 31 -6.26 6.38 3.86
CA ILE A 31 -6.10 5.85 2.51
C ILE A 31 -4.62 5.58 2.28
N GLY A 32 -4.26 4.31 2.09
CA GLY A 32 -2.97 3.89 1.58
C GLY A 32 -2.99 3.83 0.05
N ALA A 33 -1.83 4.01 -0.59
CA ALA A 33 -1.71 3.93 -2.04
C ALA A 33 -0.53 3.05 -2.45
N ILE A 34 -0.76 2.21 -3.45
CA ILE A 34 0.24 1.38 -4.11
C ILE A 34 0.23 1.81 -5.57
N PHE A 35 1.35 2.38 -6.04
CA PHE A 35 1.49 2.85 -7.41
C PHE A 35 2.14 1.78 -8.31
N GLN A 36 1.99 1.97 -9.60
CA GLN A 36 2.41 1.04 -10.66
C GLN A 36 3.89 0.62 -10.60
N ASP A 37 4.79 1.55 -10.25
CA ASP A 37 6.23 1.28 -10.21
C ASP A 37 6.77 1.32 -8.76
N PRO A 38 7.19 0.16 -8.20
CA PRO A 38 7.76 0.11 -6.87
C PRO A 38 9.11 0.84 -6.75
N LEU A 39 9.83 1.08 -7.86
CA LEU A 39 11.09 1.82 -7.84
C LEU A 39 10.88 3.31 -7.55
N THR A 40 9.77 3.88 -8.03
CA THR A 40 9.42 5.28 -7.76
C THR A 40 8.76 5.48 -6.41
N SER A 41 8.23 4.41 -5.82
CA SER A 41 7.55 4.42 -4.52
C SER A 41 8.51 4.37 -3.33
N LEU A 42 9.73 3.86 -3.54
CA LEU A 42 10.75 3.72 -2.50
C LEU A 42 11.89 4.74 -2.72
N ASN A 43 12.23 5.47 -1.67
CA ASN A 43 13.40 6.35 -1.73
C ASN A 43 14.69 5.51 -1.65
N PRO A 44 15.56 5.54 -2.70
CA PRO A 44 16.76 4.71 -2.73
C PRO A 44 17.83 5.09 -1.71
N LEU A 45 17.75 6.29 -1.13
CA LEU A 45 18.72 6.82 -0.18
C LEU A 45 18.47 6.39 1.27
N TYR A 46 17.30 5.82 1.55
CA TYR A 46 16.92 5.35 2.88
C TYR A 46 16.71 3.84 2.91
N SER A 47 17.07 3.21 4.03
CA SER A 47 16.76 1.80 4.23
C SER A 47 15.25 1.57 4.29
N VAL A 48 14.82 0.36 3.99
CA VAL A 48 13.40 -0.03 4.04
C VAL A 48 12.82 0.19 5.43
N GLY A 49 13.54 -0.22 6.47
CA GLY A 49 13.10 -0.02 7.85
C GLY A 49 12.97 1.44 8.23
N HIS A 50 13.89 2.31 7.78
CA HIS A 50 13.80 3.75 8.02
C HIS A 50 12.52 4.33 7.41
N GLN A 51 12.17 3.97 6.18
CA GLN A 51 10.97 4.47 5.50
C GLN A 51 9.68 4.00 6.21
N LEU A 52 9.65 2.75 6.68
CA LEU A 52 8.53 2.24 7.48
C LEU A 52 8.39 2.97 8.82
N ILE A 53 9.50 3.16 9.56
CA ILE A 53 9.49 3.91 10.83
C ILE A 53 8.97 5.33 10.60
N GLN A 54 9.45 6.03 9.59
CA GLN A 54 8.99 7.39 9.27
C GLN A 54 7.48 7.44 9.01
N THR A 55 6.96 6.49 8.25
CA THR A 55 5.52 6.37 7.97
C THR A 55 4.73 6.11 9.26
N LEU A 56 5.18 5.15 10.08
CA LEU A 56 4.53 4.80 11.34
C LEU A 56 4.50 5.97 12.31
N LEU A 57 5.64 6.65 12.54
CA LEU A 57 5.73 7.78 13.47
C LEU A 57 4.99 9.03 12.99
N THR A 58 4.82 9.17 11.66
CA THR A 58 4.04 10.29 11.08
C THR A 58 2.55 10.13 11.36
N HIS A 59 2.03 8.91 11.37
CA HIS A 59 0.60 8.65 11.39
C HIS A 59 0.08 8.03 12.69
N LEU A 60 0.95 7.44 13.51
CA LEU A 60 0.58 6.72 14.72
C LEU A 60 1.35 7.25 15.94
N PRO A 61 0.72 7.28 17.12
CA PRO A 61 1.36 7.72 18.36
C PRO A 61 2.23 6.61 18.97
N LEU A 62 3.30 6.22 18.26
CA LEU A 62 4.22 5.17 18.67
C LEU A 62 5.54 5.73 19.18
N SER A 63 6.18 5.04 20.12
CA SER A 63 7.58 5.26 20.42
C SER A 63 8.47 4.72 19.28
N PRO A 64 9.73 5.19 19.14
CA PRO A 64 10.65 4.65 18.13
C PRO A 64 10.86 3.13 18.23
N HIS A 65 10.86 2.59 19.43
CA HIS A 65 10.98 1.14 19.66
C HIS A 65 9.76 0.38 19.14
N GLN A 66 8.56 0.83 19.50
CA GLN A 66 7.31 0.24 18.99
C GLN A 66 7.19 0.35 17.47
N ALA A 67 7.61 1.48 16.89
CA ALA A 67 7.62 1.65 15.45
C ALA A 67 8.57 0.66 14.76
N ARG A 68 9.76 0.39 15.35
CA ARG A 68 10.69 -0.61 14.82
C ARG A 68 10.10 -2.03 14.86
N GLU A 69 9.56 -2.44 16.00
CA GLU A 69 8.94 -3.77 16.16
C GLU A 69 7.80 -3.96 15.15
N ARG A 70 6.92 -2.95 15.03
CA ARG A 70 5.81 -2.98 14.11
C ARG A 70 6.26 -2.99 12.65
N ALA A 71 7.31 -2.26 12.30
CA ALA A 71 7.86 -2.25 10.95
C ALA A 71 8.42 -3.63 10.56
N ILE A 72 9.10 -4.33 11.49
CA ILE A 72 9.59 -5.70 11.26
C ILE A 72 8.39 -6.64 11.06
N ALA A 73 7.38 -6.58 11.92
CA ALA A 73 6.17 -7.39 11.78
C ALA A 73 5.44 -7.15 10.44
N LEU A 74 5.37 -5.90 9.98
CA LEU A 74 4.79 -5.57 8.66
C LEU A 74 5.56 -6.20 7.50
N LEU A 75 6.89 -6.23 7.59
CA LEU A 75 7.72 -6.88 6.57
C LEU A 75 7.52 -8.42 6.59
N GLU A 76 7.37 -9.01 7.78
CA GLU A 76 7.06 -10.44 7.93
C GLU A 76 5.67 -10.77 7.35
N ASP A 77 4.64 -10.01 7.71
CA ASP A 77 3.25 -10.16 7.21
C ASP A 77 3.17 -10.07 5.68
N THR A 78 4.00 -9.21 5.08
CA THR A 78 4.10 -9.09 3.63
C THR A 78 5.06 -10.08 2.99
N GLY A 79 5.61 -11.02 3.76
CA GLY A 79 6.40 -12.14 3.26
C GLY A 79 7.83 -11.77 2.86
N ILE A 80 8.46 -10.79 3.53
CA ILE A 80 9.88 -10.53 3.39
C ILE A 80 10.65 -11.56 4.25
N PRO A 81 11.46 -12.44 3.65
CA PRO A 81 12.20 -13.44 4.41
C PRO A 81 13.29 -12.77 5.25
N ALA A 82 13.52 -13.25 6.49
CA ALA A 82 14.47 -12.69 7.43
C ALA A 82 14.33 -11.16 7.59
N ALA A 83 13.10 -10.71 7.88
CA ALA A 83 12.71 -9.31 7.88
C ALA A 83 13.59 -8.45 8.81
N ALA A 84 13.91 -8.97 10.00
CA ALA A 84 14.75 -8.26 10.97
C ALA A 84 16.17 -8.02 10.44
N GLU A 85 16.77 -8.98 9.72
CA GLU A 85 18.09 -8.85 9.11
C GLU A 85 18.10 -7.88 7.95
N ARG A 86 16.99 -7.86 7.16
CA ARG A 86 16.83 -7.01 5.97
C ARG A 86 16.28 -5.63 6.27
N PHE A 87 15.95 -5.37 7.51
CA PHE A 87 15.35 -4.11 7.95
C PHE A 87 16.20 -2.88 7.56
N ASP A 88 17.51 -3.00 7.70
CA ASP A 88 18.45 -1.93 7.40
C ASP A 88 18.96 -1.96 5.93
N HIS A 89 18.44 -2.89 5.10
CA HIS A 89 18.76 -2.95 3.67
C HIS A 89 18.08 -1.82 2.89
N TYR A 90 18.71 -1.45 1.78
CA TYR A 90 18.23 -0.43 0.85
C TYR A 90 17.39 -1.04 -0.27
N PRO A 91 16.50 -0.29 -0.92
CA PRO A 91 15.62 -0.79 -1.99
C PRO A 91 16.36 -1.54 -3.10
N HIS A 92 17.56 -1.14 -3.49
CA HIS A 92 18.33 -1.80 -4.54
C HIS A 92 18.83 -3.22 -4.15
N GLN A 93 18.81 -3.57 -2.88
CA GLN A 93 19.18 -4.89 -2.38
C GLN A 93 18.02 -5.90 -2.40
N PHE A 94 16.83 -5.47 -2.83
CA PHE A 94 15.62 -6.29 -2.93
C PHE A 94 15.30 -6.61 -4.38
N SER A 95 14.76 -7.82 -4.64
CA SER A 95 14.17 -8.17 -5.94
C SER A 95 12.92 -7.34 -6.25
N GLY A 96 12.44 -7.34 -7.49
CA GLY A 96 11.21 -6.62 -7.88
C GLY A 96 10.00 -7.00 -7.02
N GLY A 97 9.74 -8.29 -6.86
CA GLY A 97 8.66 -8.79 -6.02
C GLY A 97 8.84 -8.45 -4.54
N MET A 98 10.06 -8.44 -4.02
CA MET A 98 10.32 -8.02 -2.65
C MET A 98 10.11 -6.52 -2.46
N ARG A 99 10.50 -5.67 -3.42
CA ARG A 99 10.19 -4.23 -3.37
C ARG A 99 8.69 -3.98 -3.35
N GLN A 100 7.93 -4.71 -4.16
CA GLN A 100 6.48 -4.60 -4.16
C GLN A 100 5.87 -4.98 -2.80
N ARG A 101 6.37 -6.03 -2.15
CA ARG A 101 5.97 -6.42 -0.79
C ARG A 101 6.27 -5.32 0.25
N VAL A 102 7.40 -4.64 0.11
CA VAL A 102 7.74 -3.47 0.94
C VAL A 102 6.79 -2.30 0.69
N VAL A 103 6.43 -2.01 -0.56
CA VAL A 103 5.45 -0.96 -0.91
C VAL A 103 4.08 -1.29 -0.31
N ILE A 104 3.66 -2.56 -0.34
CA ILE A 104 2.43 -3.01 0.33
C ILE A 104 2.53 -2.79 1.85
N ALA A 105 3.67 -3.14 2.47
CA ALA A 105 3.90 -2.91 3.90
C ALA A 105 3.79 -1.42 4.26
N LEU A 106 4.38 -0.53 3.45
CA LEU A 106 4.27 0.92 3.63
C LEU A 106 2.82 1.43 3.50
N ALA A 107 2.08 0.95 2.51
CA ALA A 107 0.69 1.33 2.31
C ALA A 107 -0.20 0.91 3.48
N LEU A 108 0.12 -0.21 4.13
CA LEU A 108 -0.62 -0.76 5.28
C LEU A 108 -0.14 -0.22 6.64
N ALA A 109 1.00 0.47 6.69
CA ALA A 109 1.68 0.82 7.94
C ALA A 109 0.81 1.62 8.92
N ALA A 110 0.01 2.56 8.41
CA ALA A 110 -0.87 3.39 9.22
C ALA A 110 -2.26 2.78 9.49
N GLU A 111 -2.49 1.50 9.16
CA GLU A 111 -3.80 0.82 9.30
C GLU A 111 -4.93 1.57 8.55
N PRO A 112 -4.81 1.77 7.24
CA PRO A 112 -5.80 2.50 6.49
C PRO A 112 -7.10 1.72 6.34
N GLU A 113 -8.21 2.45 6.15
CA GLU A 113 -9.53 1.89 5.86
C GLU A 113 -9.65 1.45 4.39
N LEU A 114 -8.87 2.09 3.50
CA LEU A 114 -8.87 1.86 2.06
C LEU A 114 -7.44 1.80 1.51
N ILE A 115 -7.15 0.81 0.71
CA ILE A 115 -5.97 0.74 -0.15
C ILE A 115 -6.39 1.00 -1.59
N ILE A 116 -5.76 1.98 -2.24
CA ILE A 116 -5.85 2.18 -3.70
C ILE A 116 -4.62 1.53 -4.31
N ALA A 117 -4.82 0.48 -5.10
CA ALA A 117 -3.77 -0.24 -5.80
C ALA A 117 -3.90 0.01 -7.31
N ASP A 118 -3.01 0.83 -7.85
CA ASP A 118 -2.99 1.22 -9.25
C ASP A 118 -1.97 0.38 -10.01
N GLU A 119 -2.47 -0.60 -10.76
CA GLU A 119 -1.67 -1.58 -11.51
C GLU A 119 -0.49 -2.19 -10.70
N PRO A 120 -0.74 -2.74 -9.51
CA PRO A 120 0.31 -3.07 -8.54
C PRO A 120 1.26 -4.18 -8.98
N THR A 121 1.05 -4.77 -10.14
CA THR A 121 1.82 -5.93 -10.64
C THR A 121 2.42 -5.74 -12.02
N THR A 122 2.19 -4.62 -12.69
CA THR A 122 2.57 -4.41 -14.11
C THR A 122 4.07 -4.58 -14.39
N ALA A 123 4.94 -4.29 -13.42
CA ALA A 123 6.39 -4.42 -13.56
C ALA A 123 6.96 -5.78 -13.08
N LEU A 124 6.09 -6.79 -12.88
CA LEU A 124 6.49 -8.08 -12.31
C LEU A 124 6.22 -9.23 -13.27
N ASP A 125 6.99 -10.32 -13.10
CA ASP A 125 6.76 -11.57 -13.82
C ASP A 125 5.40 -12.20 -13.44
N VAL A 126 4.76 -12.89 -14.38
CA VAL A 126 3.40 -13.45 -14.22
C VAL A 126 3.27 -14.32 -12.96
N SER A 127 4.28 -15.15 -12.64
CA SER A 127 4.25 -15.99 -11.44
C SER A 127 4.31 -15.19 -10.13
N ILE A 128 4.94 -14.03 -10.15
CA ILE A 128 5.03 -13.12 -9.00
C ILE A 128 3.76 -12.27 -8.90
N GLN A 129 3.14 -11.91 -10.02
CA GLN A 129 1.90 -11.13 -10.05
C GLN A 129 0.80 -11.79 -9.23
N ALA A 130 0.52 -13.08 -9.49
CA ALA A 130 -0.50 -13.83 -8.74
C ALA A 130 -0.22 -13.82 -7.23
N GLN A 131 1.03 -14.07 -6.82
CA GLN A 131 1.43 -14.04 -5.41
C GLN A 131 1.23 -12.67 -4.76
N ILE A 132 1.49 -11.58 -5.49
CA ILE A 132 1.31 -10.21 -4.97
C ILE A 132 -0.17 -9.87 -4.81
N ILE A 133 -1.02 -10.27 -5.75
CA ILE A 133 -2.47 -10.06 -5.65
C ILE A 133 -3.05 -10.87 -4.48
N GLU A 134 -2.72 -12.15 -4.38
CA GLU A 134 -3.14 -13.00 -3.26
C GLU A 134 -2.70 -12.42 -1.91
N LEU A 135 -1.44 -11.98 -1.81
CA LEU A 135 -0.91 -11.32 -0.62
C LEU A 135 -1.73 -10.08 -0.27
N LEU A 136 -1.96 -9.18 -1.24
CA LEU A 136 -2.68 -7.93 -1.04
C LEU A 136 -4.11 -8.19 -0.52
N VAL A 137 -4.84 -9.08 -1.18
CA VAL A 137 -6.21 -9.46 -0.79
C VAL A 137 -6.23 -10.05 0.62
N ARG A 138 -5.33 -11.00 0.91
CA ARG A 138 -5.23 -11.66 2.21
C ARG A 138 -4.95 -10.65 3.33
N VAL A 139 -3.89 -9.83 3.19
CA VAL A 139 -3.47 -8.91 4.25
C VAL A 139 -4.49 -7.79 4.47
N CYS A 140 -5.13 -7.31 3.41
CA CYS A 140 -6.22 -6.33 3.54
C CYS A 140 -7.44 -6.91 4.23
N LYS A 141 -7.83 -8.15 3.91
CA LYS A 141 -8.94 -8.85 4.57
C LYS A 141 -8.66 -9.08 6.06
N GLU A 142 -7.47 -9.55 6.42
CA GLU A 142 -7.04 -9.74 7.81
C GLU A 142 -7.08 -8.43 8.61
N ARG A 143 -6.81 -7.29 7.96
CA ARG A 143 -6.79 -5.95 8.56
C ARG A 143 -8.10 -5.18 8.40
N GLN A 144 -9.12 -5.79 7.80
CA GLN A 144 -10.42 -5.18 7.53
C GLN A 144 -10.33 -3.89 6.67
N ALA A 145 -9.33 -3.80 5.81
CA ALA A 145 -9.15 -2.70 4.85
C ALA A 145 -9.86 -3.04 3.53
N ALA A 146 -10.59 -2.09 2.98
CA ALA A 146 -11.12 -2.21 1.62
C ALA A 146 -10.00 -2.02 0.58
N VAL A 147 -10.13 -2.66 -0.59
CA VAL A 147 -9.20 -2.48 -1.71
C VAL A 147 -9.94 -1.95 -2.93
N LEU A 148 -9.45 -0.83 -3.47
CA LEU A 148 -9.80 -0.36 -4.82
C LEU A 148 -8.66 -0.75 -5.75
N LEU A 149 -8.83 -1.85 -6.47
CA LEU A 149 -7.85 -2.36 -7.41
C LEU A 149 -8.13 -1.82 -8.81
N ILE A 150 -7.16 -1.11 -9.38
CA ILE A 150 -7.18 -0.63 -10.77
C ILE A 150 -6.29 -1.57 -11.57
N THR A 151 -6.85 -2.24 -12.56
CA THR A 151 -6.13 -3.20 -13.40
C THR A 151 -6.83 -3.37 -14.74
N HIS A 152 -6.08 -3.76 -15.76
CA HIS A 152 -6.58 -4.19 -17.05
C HIS A 152 -6.53 -5.73 -17.21
N ASP A 153 -6.06 -6.46 -16.20
CA ASP A 153 -5.94 -7.91 -16.23
C ASP A 153 -7.25 -8.57 -15.75
N MET A 154 -7.95 -9.21 -16.68
CA MET A 154 -9.21 -9.89 -16.41
C MET A 154 -9.06 -11.12 -15.50
N GLY A 155 -7.89 -11.78 -15.50
CA GLY A 155 -7.59 -12.90 -14.61
C GLY A 155 -7.53 -12.43 -13.16
N VAL A 156 -6.84 -11.33 -12.91
CA VAL A 156 -6.76 -10.70 -11.59
C VAL A 156 -8.14 -10.27 -11.09
N ILE A 157 -8.97 -9.69 -11.96
CA ILE A 157 -10.34 -9.28 -11.62
C ILE A 157 -11.17 -10.50 -11.19
N ALA A 158 -11.09 -11.60 -11.94
CA ALA A 158 -11.86 -12.80 -11.66
C ALA A 158 -11.50 -13.46 -10.31
N GLU A 159 -10.24 -13.36 -9.89
CA GLU A 159 -9.76 -13.96 -8.65
C GLU A 159 -9.94 -13.06 -7.42
N ALA A 160 -9.84 -11.74 -7.58
CA ALA A 160 -9.68 -10.81 -6.46
C ALA A 160 -10.90 -9.92 -6.20
N ALA A 161 -11.79 -9.72 -7.17
CA ALA A 161 -12.81 -8.69 -7.07
C ALA A 161 -14.16 -9.20 -6.60
N ASP A 162 -14.72 -8.62 -5.52
CA ASP A 162 -16.11 -8.81 -5.12
C ASP A 162 -17.09 -8.01 -6.02
N ARG A 163 -16.64 -6.87 -6.55
CA ARG A 163 -17.41 -5.95 -7.41
C ARG A 163 -16.51 -5.35 -8.47
N VAL A 164 -17.05 -5.13 -9.65
CA VAL A 164 -16.31 -4.56 -10.79
C VAL A 164 -17.01 -3.30 -11.29
N ALA A 165 -16.23 -2.25 -11.54
CA ALA A 165 -16.64 -1.06 -12.26
C ALA A 165 -15.81 -0.93 -13.53
N VAL A 166 -16.48 -0.88 -14.68
CA VAL A 166 -15.82 -0.69 -15.98
C VAL A 166 -15.86 0.79 -16.34
N MET A 167 -14.69 1.35 -16.64
CA MET A 167 -14.56 2.74 -17.10
C MET A 167 -14.11 2.75 -18.55
N TYR A 168 -14.78 3.58 -19.35
CA TYR A 168 -14.36 3.90 -20.72
C TYR A 168 -14.68 5.37 -21.02
N ALA A 169 -13.92 5.97 -21.92
CA ALA A 169 -14.12 7.34 -22.38
C ALA A 169 -14.55 7.34 -23.85
#